data_0a5fa9c1ba8d5d2995a02af689779525
#
_entry.id   0a5fa9c1ba8d5d2995a02af689779525
#
_cell.length_a   1.000
_cell.length_b   1.000
_cell.length_c   1.000
_cell.angle_alpha   90.00
_cell.angle_beta   90.00
_cell.angle_gamma   90.00
#
_symmetry.space_group_name_H-M   'P 1'
#
loop_
_entity.id
_entity.type
_entity.pdbx_description
1 polymer ?
#
loop_
_entity_poly.entity_id
_entity_poly.type
_entity_poly.pdbx_seq_one_letter_code
_entity_poly.pdbx_strand_id
1 'polypeptide(L)'
;MNVKVELDAAAIKRLEAAAVTAAGKTGEAVLAEIRSAQVMPFDNGTMQNADTYATETYRDGEAVCVDIITDSPQARRLYYHPEYDFQTVNNPNAGGMWYEPWLSGGIEEDFAEETFMRLFAEEAGL
;
A
#
# COMPACT_ATOMS: atom_id res chain seq x y z
N MET A 1 14.37 -4.56 -47.04
CA MET A 1 14.06 -3.60 -45.99
C MET A 1 14.72 -4.05 -44.68
N ASN A 2 15.34 -3.15 -43.98
CA ASN A 2 15.98 -3.43 -42.70
C ASN A 2 15.27 -2.65 -41.61
N VAL A 3 14.85 -3.34 -40.55
CA VAL A 3 14.26 -2.70 -39.34
C VAL A 3 15.23 -2.92 -38.19
N LYS A 4 15.67 -1.84 -37.58
CA LYS A 4 16.60 -1.86 -36.44
C LYS A 4 15.93 -1.22 -35.22
N VAL A 5 15.92 -1.96 -34.12
CA VAL A 5 15.43 -1.45 -32.84
C VAL A 5 16.60 -1.45 -31.87
N GLU A 6 16.88 -0.28 -31.32
CA GLU A 6 17.90 -0.12 -30.28
C GLU A 6 17.25 0.25 -28.95
N LEU A 7 17.70 -0.38 -27.86
CA LEU A 7 17.25 -0.07 -26.52
C LEU A 7 18.25 0.87 -25.84
N ASP A 8 17.74 1.95 -25.26
CA ASP A 8 18.55 2.86 -24.47
C ASP A 8 18.65 2.32 -23.03
N ALA A 9 19.78 1.69 -22.72
CA ALA A 9 20.01 1.09 -21.41
C ALA A 9 19.98 2.13 -20.26
N ALA A 10 20.43 3.36 -20.52
CA ALA A 10 20.38 4.43 -19.53
C ALA A 10 18.93 4.85 -19.24
N ALA A 11 18.10 4.93 -20.28
CA ALA A 11 16.67 5.24 -20.11
C ALA A 11 15.95 4.13 -19.34
N ILE A 12 16.25 2.86 -19.61
CA ILE A 12 15.69 1.73 -18.88
C ILE A 12 16.05 1.80 -17.40
N LYS A 13 17.31 2.11 -17.07
CA LYS A 13 17.73 2.27 -15.68
C LYS A 13 17.01 3.40 -14.97
N ARG A 14 16.78 4.52 -15.66
CA ARG A 14 16.00 5.63 -15.10
C ARG A 14 14.56 5.23 -14.83
N LEU A 15 13.94 4.47 -15.72
CA LEU A 15 12.58 3.97 -15.55
C LEU A 15 12.49 2.98 -14.38
N GLU A 16 13.47 2.09 -14.23
CA GLU A 16 13.54 1.19 -13.09
C GLU A 16 13.66 1.95 -11.77
N ALA A 17 14.53 2.95 -11.70
CA ALA A 17 14.69 3.78 -10.51
C ALA A 17 13.40 4.54 -10.20
N ALA A 18 12.73 5.09 -11.21
CA ALA A 18 11.44 5.75 -11.06
C ALA A 18 10.37 4.80 -10.53
N ALA A 19 10.37 3.54 -10.98
CA ALA A 19 9.43 2.53 -10.50
C ALA A 19 9.65 2.21 -9.01
N VAL A 20 10.90 2.09 -8.57
CA VAL A 20 11.22 1.86 -7.15
C VAL A 20 10.75 3.02 -6.28
N THR A 21 11.04 4.25 -6.69
CA THR A 21 10.60 5.44 -5.97
C THR A 21 9.07 5.52 -5.92
N ALA A 22 8.41 5.29 -7.05
CA ALA A 22 6.95 5.32 -7.13
C ALA A 22 6.30 4.23 -6.28
N ALA A 23 6.90 3.03 -6.22
CA ALA A 23 6.40 1.94 -5.37
C ALA A 23 6.45 2.34 -3.88
N GLY A 24 7.54 2.93 -3.42
CA GLY A 24 7.66 3.41 -2.04
C GLY A 24 6.61 4.46 -1.71
N LYS A 25 6.43 5.45 -2.58
CA LYS A 25 5.41 6.49 -2.42
C LYS A 25 3.99 5.92 -2.45
N THR A 26 3.74 4.91 -3.28
CA THR A 26 2.45 4.22 -3.34
C THR A 26 2.15 3.53 -2.01
N GLY A 27 3.13 2.85 -1.41
CA GLY A 27 2.98 2.23 -0.10
C GLY A 27 2.56 3.24 0.97
N GLU A 28 3.22 4.40 1.00
CA GLU A 28 2.86 5.47 1.94
C GLU A 28 1.46 6.04 1.66
N ALA A 29 1.06 6.15 0.38
CA ALA A 29 -0.27 6.62 0.02
C ALA A 29 -1.36 5.64 0.44
N VAL A 30 -1.13 4.32 0.27
CA VAL A 30 -2.07 3.29 0.73
C VAL A 30 -2.20 3.33 2.25
N LEU A 31 -1.09 3.48 2.97
CA LEU A 31 -1.10 3.62 4.42
C LEU A 31 -1.93 4.82 4.87
N ALA A 32 -1.75 5.97 4.22
CA ALA A 32 -2.52 7.18 4.51
C ALA A 32 -4.03 6.96 4.27
N GLU A 33 -4.38 6.27 3.18
CA GLU A 33 -5.78 5.92 2.89
C GLU A 33 -6.39 5.04 3.97
N ILE A 34 -5.67 4.01 4.41
CA ILE A 34 -6.15 3.10 5.45
C ILE A 34 -6.40 3.87 6.75
N ARG A 35 -5.48 4.74 7.12
CA ARG A 35 -5.63 5.57 8.33
C ARG A 35 -6.81 6.54 8.21
N SER A 36 -6.96 7.17 7.06
CA SER A 36 -8.04 8.13 6.80
C SER A 36 -9.42 7.48 6.76
N ALA A 37 -9.50 6.22 6.33
CA ALA A 37 -10.76 5.48 6.25
C ALA A 37 -11.30 5.10 7.63
N GLN A 38 -10.49 5.17 8.69
CA GLN A 38 -10.90 4.91 10.07
C GLN A 38 -11.52 3.52 10.26
N VAL A 39 -10.92 2.52 9.61
CA VAL A 39 -11.43 1.14 9.58
C VAL A 39 -10.78 0.24 10.63
N MET A 40 -9.66 0.69 11.24
CA MET A 40 -8.92 -0.12 12.19
C MET A 40 -9.47 0.01 13.60
N PRO A 41 -9.37 -1.04 14.43
CA PRO A 41 -9.67 -0.94 15.86
C PRO A 41 -8.86 0.17 16.51
N PHE A 42 -9.50 0.99 17.31
CA PHE A 42 -8.88 2.19 17.89
C PHE A 42 -9.22 2.29 19.35
N ASP A 43 -8.24 2.01 20.20
CA ASP A 43 -8.33 2.26 21.65
C ASP A 43 -7.60 3.58 21.98
N ASN A 44 -6.28 3.60 21.80
CA ASN A 44 -5.47 4.80 21.99
C ASN A 44 -4.75 5.26 20.71
N GLY A 45 -5.02 4.60 19.58
CA GLY A 45 -4.41 4.92 18.29
C GLY A 45 -3.06 4.26 18.03
N THR A 46 -2.50 3.52 18.98
CA THR A 46 -1.17 2.91 18.80
C THR A 46 -1.14 1.92 17.65
N MET A 47 -2.15 1.02 17.56
CA MET A 47 -2.17 0.01 16.51
C MET A 47 -2.27 0.65 15.12
N GLN A 48 -3.13 1.64 14.94
CA GLN A 48 -3.29 2.34 13.66
C GLN A 48 -2.08 3.19 13.29
N ASN A 49 -1.56 3.94 14.25
CA ASN A 49 -0.61 5.02 13.96
C ASN A 49 0.85 4.64 14.19
N ALA A 50 1.14 3.79 15.17
CA ALA A 50 2.51 3.38 15.48
C ALA A 50 2.85 1.98 14.98
N ASP A 51 1.93 1.04 15.14
CA ASP A 51 2.18 -0.37 14.82
C ASP A 51 1.85 -0.73 13.37
N THR A 52 1.15 0.14 12.65
CA THR A 52 0.86 -0.05 11.23
C THR A 52 1.75 0.86 10.39
N TYR A 53 2.50 0.28 9.48
CA TYR A 53 3.48 1.01 8.69
C TYR A 53 3.68 0.36 7.32
N ALA A 54 4.24 1.15 6.39
CA ALA A 54 4.71 0.64 5.11
C ALA A 54 6.19 0.30 5.23
N THR A 55 6.59 -0.86 4.71
CA THR A 55 8.01 -1.25 4.67
C THR A 55 8.76 -0.39 3.65
N GLU A 56 10.09 -0.41 3.72
CA GLU A 56 10.91 0.04 2.60
C GLU A 56 10.68 -0.89 1.41
N THR A 57 10.95 -0.39 0.21
CA THR A 57 10.88 -1.22 -0.99
C THR A 57 11.92 -2.34 -0.93
N TYR A 58 11.54 -3.51 -1.42
CA TYR A 58 12.44 -4.65 -1.53
C TYR A 58 12.17 -5.40 -2.82
N ARG A 59 13.11 -6.28 -3.19
CA ARG A 59 12.99 -7.10 -4.40
C ARG A 59 12.51 -8.50 -4.04
N ASP A 60 11.56 -9.00 -4.86
CA ASP A 60 11.16 -10.39 -4.87
C ASP A 60 11.26 -10.87 -6.33
N GLY A 61 12.39 -11.50 -6.65
CA GLY A 61 12.73 -11.78 -8.03
C GLY A 61 12.87 -10.49 -8.84
N GLU A 62 12.08 -10.34 -9.91
CA GLU A 62 12.04 -9.13 -10.73
C GLU A 62 11.05 -8.08 -10.22
N ALA A 63 10.21 -8.45 -9.27
CA ALA A 63 9.22 -7.54 -8.70
C ALA A 63 9.84 -6.61 -7.66
N VAL A 64 9.38 -5.37 -7.64
CA VAL A 64 9.62 -4.42 -6.56
C VAL A 64 8.39 -4.43 -5.67
N CYS A 65 8.59 -4.67 -4.39
CA CYS A 65 7.51 -4.84 -3.43
C CYS A 65 7.61 -3.83 -2.30
N VAL A 66 6.46 -3.50 -1.74
CA VAL A 66 6.32 -2.78 -0.48
C VAL A 66 5.15 -3.41 0.26
N ASP A 67 5.28 -3.61 1.56
CA ASP A 67 4.23 -4.21 2.38
C ASP A 67 3.66 -3.21 3.36
N ILE A 68 2.36 -3.31 3.61
CA ILE A 68 1.70 -2.64 4.73
C ILE A 68 1.55 -3.68 5.84
N ILE A 69 2.09 -3.39 7.00
CA ILE A 69 2.15 -4.33 8.13
C ILE A 69 1.49 -3.70 9.34
N THR A 70 0.69 -4.48 10.05
CA THR A 70 0.23 -4.16 11.41
C THR A 70 0.93 -5.11 12.38
N ASP A 71 1.93 -4.61 13.09
CA ASP A 71 2.76 -5.38 14.00
C ASP A 71 2.37 -5.09 15.45
N SER A 72 1.32 -5.73 15.91
CA SER A 72 0.90 -5.65 17.30
C SER A 72 0.42 -7.02 17.78
N PRO A 73 0.55 -7.32 19.10
CA PRO A 73 0.22 -8.66 19.62
C PRO A 73 -1.23 -9.09 19.37
N GLN A 74 -2.17 -8.15 19.37
CA GLN A 74 -3.59 -8.44 19.18
C GLN A 74 -4.07 -8.34 17.73
N ALA A 75 -3.23 -7.85 16.81
CA ALA A 75 -3.67 -7.53 15.45
C ALA A 75 -4.26 -8.73 14.72
N ARG A 76 -3.57 -9.87 14.75
CA ARG A 76 -4.03 -11.07 14.05
C ARG A 76 -5.39 -11.53 14.58
N ARG A 77 -5.57 -11.56 15.88
CA ARG A 77 -6.83 -11.96 16.51
C ARG A 77 -7.96 -11.03 16.11
N LEU A 78 -7.74 -9.73 16.21
CA LEU A 78 -8.76 -8.74 15.88
C LEU A 78 -9.09 -8.74 14.39
N TYR A 79 -8.10 -8.94 13.55
CA TYR A 79 -8.29 -8.97 12.10
C TYR A 79 -9.21 -10.11 11.68
N TYR A 80 -9.03 -11.31 12.23
CA TYR A 80 -9.76 -12.50 11.83
C TYR A 80 -11.03 -12.76 12.64
N HIS A 81 -11.44 -11.79 13.47
CA HIS A 81 -12.67 -11.88 14.26
C HIS A 81 -13.57 -10.66 14.03
N PRO A 82 -14.13 -10.50 12.80
CA PRO A 82 -14.99 -9.35 12.50
C PRO A 82 -16.29 -9.34 13.32
N GLU A 83 -16.65 -10.47 13.94
CA GLU A 83 -17.81 -10.59 14.82
C GLU A 83 -17.64 -9.92 16.20
N TYR A 84 -16.42 -9.51 16.55
CA TYR A 84 -16.18 -8.82 17.80
C TYR A 84 -16.87 -7.44 17.81
N ASP A 85 -17.27 -7.00 18.98
CA ASP A 85 -17.91 -5.70 19.18
C ASP A 85 -16.85 -4.60 19.33
N PHE A 86 -16.43 -4.04 18.18
CA PHE A 86 -15.42 -2.97 18.16
C PHE A 86 -16.04 -1.63 18.56
N GLN A 87 -15.34 -0.87 19.43
CA GLN A 87 -15.78 0.49 19.73
C GLN A 87 -15.58 1.39 18.50
N THR A 88 -16.54 2.30 18.26
CA THR A 88 -16.56 3.17 17.10
C THR A 88 -16.51 4.66 17.45
N VAL A 89 -16.11 4.99 18.67
CA VAL A 89 -16.04 6.38 19.14
C VAL A 89 -14.98 7.18 18.38
N ASN A 90 -13.79 6.59 18.20
CA ASN A 90 -12.68 7.25 17.51
C ASN A 90 -12.66 6.92 16.00
N ASN A 91 -12.84 5.64 15.68
CA ASN A 91 -12.92 5.20 14.29
C ASN A 91 -14.33 4.65 14.03
N PRO A 92 -15.21 5.41 13.38
CA PRO A 92 -16.60 4.99 13.18
C PRO A 92 -16.77 3.73 12.33
N ASN A 93 -15.76 3.39 11.53
CA ASN A 93 -15.76 2.22 10.66
C ASN A 93 -14.91 1.07 11.22
N ALA A 94 -14.50 1.14 12.49
CA ALA A 94 -13.63 0.14 13.10
C ALA A 94 -14.24 -1.26 13.03
N GLY A 95 -13.41 -2.24 12.68
CA GLY A 95 -13.82 -3.62 12.58
C GLY A 95 -12.64 -4.52 12.28
N GLY A 96 -12.91 -5.81 12.11
CA GLY A 96 -11.94 -6.76 11.62
C GLY A 96 -11.71 -6.62 10.12
N MET A 97 -10.76 -7.39 9.59
CA MET A 97 -10.46 -7.45 8.15
C MET A 97 -10.28 -6.06 7.51
N TRP A 98 -9.58 -5.16 8.20
CA TRP A 98 -9.48 -3.75 7.81
C TRP A 98 -8.70 -3.48 6.52
N TYR A 99 -7.94 -4.46 5.99
CA TYR A 99 -7.29 -4.31 4.68
C TYR A 99 -8.19 -4.68 3.49
N GLU A 100 -9.30 -5.38 3.73
CA GLU A 100 -10.15 -5.91 2.67
C GLU A 100 -10.58 -4.89 1.60
N PRO A 101 -10.92 -3.63 1.94
CA PRO A 101 -11.30 -2.67 0.90
C PRO A 101 -10.23 -2.47 -0.18
N TRP A 102 -8.96 -2.63 0.15
CA TRP A 102 -7.83 -2.42 -0.77
C TRP A 102 -7.29 -3.70 -1.39
N LEU A 103 -7.82 -4.85 -0.99
CA LEU A 103 -7.44 -6.14 -1.55
C LEU A 103 -8.33 -6.48 -2.75
N SER A 104 -7.96 -7.55 -3.46
CA SER A 104 -8.71 -8.02 -4.61
C SER A 104 -10.19 -8.28 -4.25
N GLY A 105 -11.11 -7.70 -5.01
CA GLY A 105 -12.53 -7.77 -4.73
C GLY A 105 -13.07 -6.68 -3.81
N GLY A 106 -12.21 -5.87 -3.19
CA GLY A 106 -12.61 -4.75 -2.34
C GLY A 106 -12.98 -3.50 -3.14
N ILE A 107 -13.69 -2.58 -2.50
CA ILE A 107 -14.19 -1.36 -3.18
C ILE A 107 -13.07 -0.41 -3.59
N GLU A 108 -11.90 -0.50 -2.97
CA GLU A 108 -10.73 0.31 -3.25
C GLU A 108 -9.60 -0.50 -3.89
N GLU A 109 -9.90 -1.64 -4.52
CA GLU A 109 -8.88 -2.54 -5.06
C GLU A 109 -7.96 -1.89 -6.09
N ASP A 110 -8.45 -0.89 -6.83
CA ASP A 110 -7.68 -0.21 -7.87
C ASP A 110 -6.85 0.97 -7.35
N PHE A 111 -6.99 1.34 -6.08
CA PHE A 111 -6.34 2.53 -5.53
C PHE A 111 -4.81 2.46 -5.66
N ALA A 112 -4.20 1.34 -5.28
CA ALA A 112 -2.74 1.20 -5.32
C ALA A 112 -2.21 1.25 -6.77
N GLU A 113 -2.88 0.57 -7.69
CA GLU A 113 -2.49 0.56 -9.10
C GLU A 113 -2.60 1.95 -9.72
N GLU A 114 -3.72 2.62 -9.56
CA GLU A 114 -3.93 3.96 -10.10
C GLU A 114 -2.95 4.97 -9.51
N THR A 115 -2.70 4.90 -8.21
CA THR A 115 -1.73 5.74 -7.53
C THR A 115 -0.32 5.50 -8.05
N PHE A 116 0.07 4.23 -8.19
CA PHE A 116 1.38 3.85 -8.74
C PHE A 116 1.55 4.39 -10.16
N MET A 117 0.57 4.20 -11.02
CA MET A 117 0.64 4.67 -12.41
C MET A 117 0.88 6.19 -12.48
N ARG A 118 0.16 6.96 -11.67
CA ARG A 118 0.32 8.40 -11.62
C ARG A 118 1.70 8.81 -11.10
N LEU A 119 2.13 8.20 -9.99
CA LEU A 119 3.42 8.52 -9.37
C LEU A 119 4.59 8.08 -10.25
N PHE A 120 4.48 6.92 -10.91
CA PHE A 120 5.48 6.46 -11.85
C PHE A 120 5.64 7.43 -13.02
N ALA A 121 4.54 7.91 -13.59
CA ALA A 121 4.58 8.89 -14.67
C ALA A 121 5.29 10.18 -14.23
N GLU A 122 4.98 10.66 -13.03
CA GLU A 122 5.65 11.85 -12.47
C GLU A 122 7.15 11.64 -12.29
N GLU A 123 7.55 10.52 -11.67
CA GLU A 123 8.96 10.22 -11.40
C GLU A 123 9.76 9.97 -12.69
N ALA A 124 9.12 9.38 -13.69
CA ALA A 124 9.75 9.09 -14.98
C ALA A 124 9.75 10.27 -15.94
N GLY A 125 9.04 11.35 -15.62
CA GLY A 125 8.92 12.53 -16.48
C GLY A 125 8.03 12.29 -17.70
N LEU A 126 7.05 11.43 -17.56
CA LEU A 126 6.13 11.08 -18.66
C LEU A 126 4.88 11.97 -18.69
#